data_965639c00cba32c733e011d2f96c0727
#
_entry.id   965639c00cba32c733e011d2f96c0727
#
_cell.length_a   1.000
_cell.length_b   1.000
_cell.length_c   1.000
_cell.angle_alpha   90.00
_cell.angle_beta   90.00
_cell.angle_gamma   90.00
#
_symmetry.space_group_name_H-M   'P 1'
#
loop_
_entity.id
_entity.type
_entity.pdbx_description
1 polymer ?
#
loop_
_entity_poly.entity_id
_entity_poly.type
_entity_poly.pdbx_seq_one_letter_code
_entity_poly.pdbx_strand_id
1 'polypeptide(L)'
;MQLSGLRMNKKMFITQNVLEKQVAIMKDENIPKQLKASDEYVYRHMGNSKGITEKTILEFLGVASVEELMDQVVPKGIRLTPETRFKHNGLELEGIDSEVLMLERLRQLADNNVINKSFIGQGYYGTNTPSVIRRNVLENPRWYTPYTPYQAEIAQGRLEALLNFQTAIMEITEMEVSNASLLDEATAAAEAVQMSYNHHNGKRIKYFVSDSLFPQTIEVIKTKCHAIGIDLEIGPTDTFDFEKATEYSGMIVQTPDNFGTVHDYESLGKSVKESGMIFTIVSDILGNCILKTPGAMGADIAVGSAQRMGIPLGYGGPHPGYFASTDKLKRKLPGRIIGISKDVHGNQAFRMALQTREQHIRRDKATSNICTA
;
A
#
# COMPACT_ATOMS: atom_id res chain seq x y z
N MET A 1 8.41 -39.90 6.82
CA MET A 1 9.27 -39.36 5.76
C MET A 1 10.17 -38.33 6.40
N GLN A 2 11.45 -38.66 6.60
CA GLN A 2 12.44 -37.84 7.28
C GLN A 2 12.85 -36.66 6.39
N LEU A 3 12.72 -35.45 6.89
CA LEU A 3 13.30 -34.26 6.30
C LEU A 3 14.81 -34.26 6.60
N SER A 4 15.59 -34.73 5.65
CA SER A 4 17.05 -34.70 5.68
C SER A 4 17.57 -33.29 5.51
N GLY A 5 18.39 -32.91 6.45
CA GLY A 5 19.20 -31.73 6.64
C GLY A 5 19.42 -30.74 5.51
N LEU A 6 19.00 -29.53 5.74
CA LEU A 6 19.58 -28.35 5.09
C LEU A 6 21.07 -28.26 5.44
N ARG A 7 21.94 -28.60 4.50
CA ARG A 7 23.37 -28.30 4.58
C ARG A 7 23.53 -26.78 4.54
N MET A 8 23.76 -26.17 5.69
CA MET A 8 24.21 -24.78 5.74
C MET A 8 25.53 -24.65 4.97
N ASN A 9 25.55 -23.75 4.01
CA ASN A 9 26.63 -23.57 3.07
C ASN A 9 27.89 -23.08 3.82
N LYS A 10 29.06 -23.71 3.61
CA LYS A 10 30.34 -23.32 4.24
C LYS A 10 30.69 -21.83 4.08
N LYS A 11 30.22 -21.19 3.00
CA LYS A 11 30.33 -19.73 2.80
C LYS A 11 29.65 -18.89 3.88
N MET A 12 28.52 -19.36 4.41
CA MET A 12 27.77 -18.67 5.45
C MET A 12 28.52 -18.65 6.79
N PHE A 13 29.24 -19.73 7.11
CA PHE A 13 30.07 -19.82 8.32
C PHE A 13 31.31 -18.91 8.27
N ILE A 14 31.90 -18.72 7.08
CA ILE A 14 33.09 -17.87 6.93
C ILE A 14 32.71 -16.39 7.05
N THR A 15 31.56 -15.97 6.49
CA THR A 15 31.07 -14.58 6.58
C THR A 15 30.63 -14.21 7.99
N GLN A 16 29.99 -15.11 8.72
CA GLN A 16 29.60 -14.89 10.10
C GLN A 16 30.82 -14.73 11.04
N ASN A 17 31.83 -15.58 10.88
CA ASN A 17 33.10 -15.47 11.61
C ASN A 17 33.88 -14.17 11.30
N VAL A 18 33.82 -13.66 10.09
CA VAL A 18 34.47 -12.38 9.74
C VAL A 18 33.74 -11.20 10.38
N LEU A 19 32.40 -11.23 10.38
CA LEU A 19 31.60 -10.19 11.01
C LEU A 19 31.77 -10.16 12.53
N GLU A 20 31.74 -11.34 13.18
CA GLU A 20 32.00 -11.47 14.62
C GLU A 20 33.39 -10.99 15.00
N LYS A 21 34.40 -11.24 14.16
CA LYS A 21 35.76 -10.70 14.34
C LYS A 21 35.82 -9.18 14.16
N GLN A 22 35.10 -8.63 13.17
CA GLN A 22 35.05 -7.17 12.95
C GLN A 22 34.34 -6.46 14.11
N VAL A 23 33.22 -7.02 14.60
CA VAL A 23 32.52 -6.50 15.77
C VAL A 23 33.40 -6.61 17.03
N ALA A 24 34.15 -7.71 17.19
CA ALA A 24 35.09 -7.89 18.28
C ALA A 24 36.25 -6.86 18.23
N ILE A 25 36.77 -6.58 17.04
CA ILE A 25 37.80 -5.54 16.84
C ILE A 25 37.26 -4.15 17.19
N MET A 26 36.00 -3.85 16.83
CA MET A 26 35.37 -2.56 17.16
C MET A 26 35.08 -2.37 18.66
N LYS A 27 34.88 -3.47 19.39
CA LYS A 27 34.69 -3.49 20.84
C LYS A 27 36.00 -3.60 21.63
N ASP A 28 37.15 -3.74 20.95
CA ASP A 28 38.46 -3.84 21.61
C ASP A 28 38.82 -2.51 22.30
N GLU A 29 38.95 -2.58 23.63
CA GLU A 29 39.32 -1.43 24.45
C GLU A 29 40.73 -0.92 24.22
N ASN A 30 41.59 -1.73 23.54
CA ASN A 30 42.97 -1.40 23.23
C ASN A 30 43.12 -0.56 21.94
N ILE A 31 42.05 -0.41 21.17
CA ILE A 31 42.08 0.46 19.97
C ILE A 31 42.11 1.92 20.43
N PRO A 32 43.05 2.75 19.93
CA PRO A 32 43.07 4.16 20.22
C PRO A 32 41.69 4.80 19.95
N LYS A 33 41.24 5.63 20.87
CA LYS A 33 39.90 6.28 20.84
C LYS A 33 39.59 6.96 19.49
N GLN A 34 40.65 7.46 18.82
CA GLN A 34 40.58 8.11 17.51
C GLN A 34 40.28 7.14 16.35
N LEU A 35 40.53 5.84 16.53
CA LEU A 35 40.28 4.79 15.52
C LEU A 35 39.02 3.98 15.82
N LYS A 36 38.36 4.21 16.97
CA LYS A 36 37.05 3.59 17.23
C LYS A 36 36.03 4.19 16.26
N ALA A 37 35.15 3.34 15.73
CA ALA A 37 34.00 3.83 14.99
C ALA A 37 33.24 4.83 15.87
N SER A 38 33.05 6.04 15.36
CA SER A 38 32.23 7.02 16.06
C SER A 38 30.76 6.62 15.91
N ASP A 39 30.01 6.70 16.98
CA ASP A 39 28.54 6.61 16.97
C ASP A 39 27.97 7.91 16.35
N GLU A 40 28.33 8.14 15.12
CA GLU A 40 28.01 9.41 14.40
C GLU A 40 26.53 9.52 14.11
N TYR A 41 25.82 8.40 13.97
CA TYR A 41 24.39 8.41 13.67
C TYR A 41 23.57 9.05 14.77
N VAL A 42 23.79 8.66 16.03
CA VAL A 42 23.07 9.21 17.18
C VAL A 42 23.32 10.71 17.30
N TYR A 43 24.58 11.15 17.20
CA TYR A 43 24.91 12.58 17.31
C TYR A 43 24.37 13.41 16.17
N ARG A 44 24.32 12.88 14.95
CA ARG A 44 23.78 13.59 13.78
C ARG A 44 22.25 13.68 13.79
N HIS A 45 21.57 12.65 14.26
CA HIS A 45 20.11 12.54 14.15
C HIS A 45 19.37 12.89 15.45
N MET A 46 19.98 12.63 16.62
CA MET A 46 19.36 12.90 17.90
C MET A 46 19.78 14.26 18.52
N GLY A 47 20.68 14.98 17.87
CA GLY A 47 21.13 16.31 18.34
C GLY A 47 21.89 16.31 19.67
N ASN A 48 22.24 15.14 20.19
CA ASN A 48 22.96 15.01 21.45
C ASN A 48 24.46 15.23 21.24
N SER A 49 24.94 16.46 21.40
CA SER A 49 26.35 16.78 21.29
C SER A 49 27.15 16.21 22.45
N LYS A 50 27.55 14.92 22.36
CA LYS A 50 28.46 14.24 23.28
C LYS A 50 28.00 14.28 24.76
N GLY A 51 26.71 14.12 25.03
CA GLY A 51 26.14 14.08 26.36
C GLY A 51 25.89 15.44 27.01
N ILE A 52 26.34 16.55 26.43
CA ILE A 52 26.14 17.89 27.00
C ILE A 52 24.66 18.27 26.96
N THR A 53 24.02 18.11 25.80
CA THR A 53 22.59 18.43 25.63
C THR A 53 21.72 17.55 26.49
N GLU A 54 22.04 16.26 26.58
CA GLU A 54 21.33 15.30 27.42
C GLU A 54 21.38 15.70 28.89
N LYS A 55 22.55 15.99 29.39
CA LYS A 55 22.74 16.45 30.78
C LYS A 55 21.89 17.69 31.08
N THR A 56 21.93 18.68 30.22
CA THR A 56 21.15 19.93 30.39
C THR A 56 19.64 19.65 30.40
N ILE A 57 19.16 18.74 29.54
CA ILE A 57 17.75 18.36 29.49
C ILE A 57 17.36 17.62 30.76
N LEU A 58 18.16 16.65 31.22
CA LEU A 58 17.88 15.89 32.44
C LEU A 58 17.87 16.79 33.67
N GLU A 59 18.81 17.70 33.79
CA GLU A 59 18.87 18.71 34.84
C GLU A 59 17.63 19.61 34.84
N PHE A 60 17.19 20.08 33.66
CA PHE A 60 15.98 20.88 33.51
C PHE A 60 14.72 20.11 33.92
N LEU A 61 14.64 18.82 33.57
CA LEU A 61 13.52 17.95 33.91
C LEU A 61 13.56 17.45 35.37
N GLY A 62 14.66 17.63 36.08
CA GLY A 62 14.84 17.17 37.47
C GLY A 62 14.93 15.65 37.60
N VAL A 63 15.46 14.96 36.59
CA VAL A 63 15.68 13.51 36.58
C VAL A 63 17.16 13.18 36.48
N ALA A 64 17.60 12.07 37.09
CA ALA A 64 19.02 11.72 37.11
C ALA A 64 19.50 11.02 35.82
N SER A 65 18.59 10.38 35.06
CA SER A 65 18.95 9.62 33.88
C SER A 65 17.79 9.53 32.89
N VAL A 66 18.10 9.17 31.63
CA VAL A 66 17.08 8.84 30.61
C VAL A 66 16.22 7.67 31.07
N GLU A 67 16.79 6.67 31.73
CA GLU A 67 16.05 5.52 32.25
C GLU A 67 15.00 5.95 33.31
N GLU A 68 15.35 6.85 34.20
CA GLU A 68 14.40 7.40 35.17
C GLU A 68 13.27 8.18 34.45
N LEU A 69 13.62 8.99 33.46
CA LEU A 69 12.63 9.68 32.64
C LEU A 69 11.67 8.68 31.93
N MET A 70 12.23 7.63 31.36
CA MET A 70 11.43 6.58 30.71
C MET A 70 10.52 5.84 31.70
N ASP A 71 10.99 5.61 32.93
CA ASP A 71 10.18 4.97 33.99
C ASP A 71 9.00 5.85 34.42
N GLN A 72 9.15 7.17 34.34
CA GLN A 72 8.08 8.11 34.69
C GLN A 72 7.06 8.28 33.53
N VAL A 73 7.51 8.19 32.27
CA VAL A 73 6.72 8.56 31.10
C VAL A 73 6.09 7.34 30.41
N VAL A 74 6.79 6.20 30.37
CA VAL A 74 6.32 5.00 29.69
C VAL A 74 5.57 4.09 30.65
N PRO A 75 4.30 3.74 30.36
CA PRO A 75 3.57 2.80 31.19
C PRO A 75 4.31 1.45 31.32
N LYS A 76 4.38 0.91 32.53
CA LYS A 76 5.13 -0.33 32.84
C LYS A 76 4.73 -1.51 31.94
N GLY A 77 3.46 -1.59 31.52
CA GLY A 77 2.97 -2.70 30.70
C GLY A 77 3.47 -2.72 29.26
N ILE A 78 4.03 -1.62 28.76
CA ILE A 78 4.56 -1.52 27.39
C ILE A 78 6.07 -1.22 27.36
N ARG A 79 6.70 -1.05 28.53
CA ARG A 79 8.14 -0.83 28.62
C ARG A 79 8.89 -2.12 28.30
N LEU A 80 9.77 -2.04 27.32
CA LEU A 80 10.66 -3.16 26.99
C LEU A 80 11.73 -3.31 28.08
N THR A 81 11.81 -4.50 28.67
CA THR A 81 12.90 -4.89 29.57
C THR A 81 13.93 -5.74 28.81
N PRO A 82 15.12 -5.99 29.34
CA PRO A 82 16.06 -6.91 28.72
C PRO A 82 15.46 -8.28 28.38
N GLU A 83 14.53 -8.77 29.20
CA GLU A 83 13.85 -10.06 28.98
C GLU A 83 12.79 -9.99 27.88
N THR A 84 12.17 -8.81 27.67
CA THR A 84 11.12 -8.57 26.68
C THR A 84 11.64 -7.91 25.41
N ARG A 85 12.95 -7.63 25.32
CA ARG A 85 13.57 -7.14 24.08
C ARG A 85 13.27 -8.09 22.95
N PHE A 86 13.09 -7.47 21.77
CA PHE A 86 12.72 -8.21 20.56
C PHE A 86 13.74 -9.31 20.25
N LYS A 87 13.33 -10.57 20.45
CA LYS A 87 14.09 -11.77 20.08
C LYS A 87 13.36 -12.44 18.94
N HIS A 88 14.00 -12.52 17.79
CA HIS A 88 13.47 -13.26 16.66
C HIS A 88 14.27 -14.55 16.47
N ASN A 89 13.62 -15.71 16.57
CA ASN A 89 14.26 -17.03 16.44
C ASN A 89 15.50 -17.25 17.33
N GLY A 90 15.48 -16.71 18.54
CA GLY A 90 16.60 -16.82 19.50
C GLY A 90 17.75 -15.84 19.22
N LEU A 91 17.63 -14.98 18.20
CA LEU A 91 18.59 -13.92 17.92
C LEU A 91 18.14 -12.64 18.61
N GLU A 92 19.00 -12.07 19.43
CA GLU A 92 18.83 -10.72 19.98
C GLU A 92 19.20 -9.71 18.87
N LEU A 93 18.27 -8.80 18.55
CA LEU A 93 18.53 -7.72 17.60
C LEU A 93 19.24 -6.59 18.35
N GLU A 94 20.56 -6.56 18.26
CA GLU A 94 21.35 -5.43 18.72
C GLU A 94 21.37 -4.31 17.67
N GLY A 95 21.52 -3.08 18.12
CA GLY A 95 21.78 -1.94 17.23
C GLY A 95 23.11 -2.10 16.51
N ILE A 96 23.20 -1.56 15.29
CA ILE A 96 24.43 -1.56 14.50
C ILE A 96 24.99 -0.15 14.50
N ASP A 97 26.23 0.02 15.01
CA ASP A 97 26.84 1.30 15.28
C ASP A 97 27.39 2.02 14.04
N SER A 98 27.40 1.36 12.88
CA SER A 98 28.01 1.89 11.67
C SER A 98 27.12 1.66 10.44
N GLU A 99 26.98 2.70 9.61
CA GLU A 99 26.28 2.62 8.33
C GLU A 99 26.88 1.55 7.41
N VAL A 100 28.22 1.43 7.39
CA VAL A 100 28.92 0.42 6.60
C VAL A 100 28.52 -0.98 7.05
N LEU A 101 28.55 -1.24 8.35
CA LEU A 101 28.17 -2.56 8.91
C LEU A 101 26.68 -2.88 8.65
N MET A 102 25.82 -1.87 8.74
CA MET A 102 24.39 -2.04 8.40
C MET A 102 24.22 -2.44 6.93
N LEU A 103 24.88 -1.76 6.00
CA LEU A 103 24.81 -2.07 4.58
C LEU A 103 25.39 -3.47 4.27
N GLU A 104 26.48 -3.84 4.91
CA GLU A 104 27.04 -5.21 4.80
C GLU A 104 26.06 -6.26 5.33
N ARG A 105 25.42 -5.98 6.47
CA ARG A 105 24.42 -6.90 7.04
C ARG A 105 23.20 -7.03 6.13
N LEU A 106 22.69 -5.95 5.60
CA LEU A 106 21.59 -5.96 4.65
C LEU A 106 21.95 -6.71 3.37
N ARG A 107 23.18 -6.54 2.85
CA ARG A 107 23.66 -7.28 1.68
C ARG A 107 23.73 -8.79 1.96
N GLN A 108 24.24 -9.19 3.11
CA GLN A 108 24.27 -10.60 3.50
C GLN A 108 22.85 -11.20 3.59
N LEU A 109 21.88 -10.46 4.11
CA LEU A 109 20.48 -10.88 4.13
C LEU A 109 19.90 -10.99 2.71
N ALA A 110 20.21 -10.01 1.86
CA ALA A 110 19.77 -10.00 0.45
C ALA A 110 20.36 -11.17 -0.35
N ASP A 111 21.63 -11.50 -0.13
CA ASP A 111 22.34 -12.60 -0.83
C ASP A 111 21.78 -14.00 -0.48
N ASN A 112 21.00 -14.12 0.59
CA ASN A 112 20.30 -15.37 0.92
C ASN A 112 19.02 -15.57 0.08
N ASN A 113 18.55 -14.56 -0.63
CA ASN A 113 17.39 -14.69 -1.50
C ASN A 113 17.80 -15.37 -2.83
N VAL A 114 16.91 -16.21 -3.31
CA VAL A 114 17.04 -16.85 -4.63
C VAL A 114 16.06 -16.19 -5.58
N ILE A 115 16.60 -15.53 -6.62
CA ILE A 115 15.78 -14.84 -7.63
C ILE A 115 15.43 -15.85 -8.73
N ASN A 116 14.21 -16.38 -8.66
CA ASN A 116 13.67 -17.29 -9.66
C ASN A 116 12.78 -16.55 -10.67
N LYS A 117 12.51 -17.18 -11.82
CA LYS A 117 11.41 -16.76 -12.68
C LYS A 117 10.10 -16.96 -11.94
N SER A 118 9.30 -15.89 -11.83
CA SER A 118 7.98 -15.97 -11.23
C SER A 118 6.95 -16.45 -12.25
N PHE A 119 6.17 -17.47 -11.86
CA PHE A 119 5.01 -17.97 -12.58
C PHE A 119 3.74 -17.94 -11.67
N ILE A 120 3.76 -17.11 -10.63
CA ILE A 120 2.66 -17.00 -9.68
C ILE A 120 1.39 -16.50 -10.40
N GLY A 121 1.53 -15.54 -11.32
CA GLY A 121 0.37 -14.92 -11.96
C GLY A 121 -0.46 -14.09 -10.97
N GLN A 122 -1.79 -14.17 -11.09
CA GLN A 122 -2.77 -13.60 -10.14
C GLN A 122 -2.55 -12.09 -9.85
N GLY A 123 -2.21 -11.31 -10.88
CA GLY A 123 -1.95 -9.87 -10.72
C GLY A 123 -0.51 -9.50 -10.35
N TYR A 124 0.35 -10.47 -10.02
CA TYR A 124 1.76 -10.25 -9.65
C TYR A 124 2.70 -10.53 -10.82
N TYR A 125 2.87 -9.54 -11.67
CA TYR A 125 3.66 -9.67 -12.89
C TYR A 125 4.92 -8.81 -12.85
N GLY A 126 6.01 -9.31 -13.44
CA GLY A 126 7.22 -8.52 -13.64
C GLY A 126 6.94 -7.33 -14.56
N THR A 127 7.59 -6.21 -14.28
CA THR A 127 7.50 -4.97 -15.07
C THR A 127 8.88 -4.45 -15.40
N ASN A 128 8.96 -3.61 -16.42
CA ASN A 128 10.18 -2.90 -16.78
C ASN A 128 10.04 -1.44 -16.35
N THR A 129 10.78 -1.02 -15.33
CA THR A 129 10.85 0.39 -14.93
C THR A 129 11.87 1.10 -15.82
N PRO A 130 11.49 2.13 -16.61
CA PRO A 130 12.45 2.89 -17.40
C PRO A 130 13.53 3.51 -16.52
N SER A 131 14.79 3.42 -16.97
CA SER A 131 15.94 3.92 -16.17
C SER A 131 15.85 5.40 -15.83
N VAL A 132 15.23 6.21 -16.71
CA VAL A 132 15.00 7.63 -16.45
C VAL A 132 14.03 7.87 -15.29
N ILE A 133 12.97 7.05 -15.18
CA ILE A 133 12.02 7.12 -14.07
C ILE A 133 12.71 6.67 -12.78
N ARG A 134 13.44 5.57 -12.81
CA ARG A 134 14.20 5.08 -11.66
C ARG A 134 15.09 6.17 -11.09
N ARG A 135 15.93 6.80 -11.94
CA ARG A 135 16.87 7.83 -11.53
C ARG A 135 16.18 9.13 -11.09
N ASN A 136 15.20 9.61 -11.88
CA ASN A 136 14.68 10.97 -11.72
C ASN A 136 13.45 11.04 -10.79
N VAL A 137 12.80 9.92 -10.51
CA VAL A 137 11.64 9.85 -9.62
C VAL A 137 11.97 9.02 -8.38
N LEU A 138 12.27 7.72 -8.53
CA LEU A 138 12.46 6.82 -7.40
C LEU A 138 13.67 7.16 -6.54
N GLU A 139 14.76 7.67 -7.13
CA GLU A 139 15.97 8.06 -6.42
C GLU A 139 16.01 9.56 -6.05
N ASN A 140 15.00 10.32 -6.40
CA ASN A 140 14.94 11.75 -6.17
C ASN A 140 14.23 12.09 -4.85
N PRO A 141 14.93 12.68 -3.84
CA PRO A 141 14.35 12.95 -2.53
C PRO A 141 13.23 14.00 -2.54
N ARG A 142 13.05 14.73 -3.64
CA ARG A 142 11.89 15.61 -3.82
C ARG A 142 10.60 14.84 -4.06
N TRP A 143 10.68 13.59 -4.52
CA TRP A 143 9.54 12.70 -4.76
C TRP A 143 9.32 11.72 -3.62
N TYR A 144 10.35 11.03 -3.14
CA TYR A 144 10.20 10.09 -2.06
C TYR A 144 10.16 10.82 -0.69
N THR A 145 8.97 10.96 -0.16
CA THR A 145 8.72 11.59 1.14
C THR A 145 7.51 10.91 1.80
N PRO A 146 7.52 10.70 3.13
CA PRO A 146 6.35 10.20 3.84
C PRO A 146 5.22 11.25 3.94
N TYR A 147 5.46 12.49 3.50
CA TYR A 147 4.47 13.55 3.58
C TYR A 147 3.32 13.33 2.60
N THR A 148 2.11 13.21 3.13
CA THR A 148 0.90 13.19 2.31
C THR A 148 0.56 14.63 1.87
N PRO A 149 0.28 14.89 0.56
CA PRO A 149 0.11 16.24 0.03
C PRO A 149 -1.24 16.89 0.40
N TYR A 150 -1.50 17.03 1.70
CA TYR A 150 -2.72 17.71 2.18
C TYR A 150 -2.68 19.23 1.94
N GLN A 151 -1.52 19.84 2.13
CA GLN A 151 -1.33 21.29 1.94
C GLN A 151 -1.04 21.57 0.47
N ALA A 152 -2.01 22.15 -0.21
CA ALA A 152 -1.91 22.46 -1.63
C ALA A 152 -0.77 23.46 -1.92
N GLU A 153 -0.51 24.39 -0.98
CA GLU A 153 0.47 25.47 -1.11
C GLU A 153 1.90 24.96 -1.35
N ILE A 154 2.25 23.80 -0.78
CA ILE A 154 3.62 23.24 -0.87
C ILE A 154 3.67 21.96 -1.70
N ALA A 155 2.57 21.49 -2.23
CA ALA A 155 2.48 20.20 -2.90
C ALA A 155 1.96 20.26 -4.35
N GLN A 156 2.03 21.42 -5.00
CA GLN A 156 1.44 21.62 -6.32
C GLN A 156 1.93 20.62 -7.36
N GLY A 157 3.24 20.35 -7.44
CA GLY A 157 3.79 19.39 -8.40
C GLY A 157 3.33 17.95 -8.14
N ARG A 158 3.20 17.53 -6.89
CA ARG A 158 2.68 16.20 -6.55
C ARG A 158 1.18 16.09 -6.81
N LEU A 159 0.41 17.12 -6.55
CA LEU A 159 -1.03 17.17 -6.87
C LEU A 159 -1.25 17.11 -8.38
N GLU A 160 -0.41 17.78 -9.18
CA GLU A 160 -0.44 17.68 -10.64
C GLU A 160 -0.16 16.25 -11.10
N ALA A 161 0.84 15.57 -10.53
CA ALA A 161 1.14 14.17 -10.84
C ALA A 161 -0.03 13.25 -10.51
N LEU A 162 -0.70 13.46 -9.36
CA LEU A 162 -1.90 12.69 -8.98
C LEU A 162 -3.08 12.97 -9.94
N LEU A 163 -3.25 14.20 -10.40
CA LEU A 163 -4.26 14.53 -11.41
C LEU A 163 -3.97 13.84 -12.74
N ASN A 164 -2.70 13.82 -13.17
CA ASN A 164 -2.29 13.10 -14.36
C ASN A 164 -2.58 11.59 -14.25
N PHE A 165 -2.33 11.01 -13.08
CA PHE A 165 -2.71 9.62 -12.81
C PHE A 165 -4.22 9.41 -12.96
N GLN A 166 -5.05 10.25 -12.34
CA GLN A 166 -6.51 10.17 -12.46
C GLN A 166 -6.94 10.22 -13.93
N THR A 167 -6.39 11.16 -14.72
CA THR A 167 -6.70 11.33 -16.12
C THR A 167 -6.32 10.08 -16.92
N ALA A 168 -5.12 9.54 -16.70
CA ALA A 168 -4.67 8.32 -17.38
C ALA A 168 -5.59 7.12 -17.08
N ILE A 169 -5.99 6.95 -15.81
CA ILE A 169 -6.93 5.87 -15.44
C ILE A 169 -8.28 6.06 -16.12
N MET A 170 -8.83 7.29 -16.15
CA MET A 170 -10.11 7.57 -16.80
C MET A 170 -10.05 7.23 -18.30
N GLU A 171 -9.01 7.66 -18.99
CA GLU A 171 -8.82 7.41 -20.42
C GLU A 171 -8.66 5.92 -20.75
N ILE A 172 -7.84 5.19 -19.99
CA ILE A 172 -7.57 3.77 -20.24
C ILE A 172 -8.79 2.89 -19.89
N THR A 173 -9.60 3.27 -18.91
CA THR A 173 -10.76 2.49 -18.48
C THR A 173 -12.07 2.93 -19.14
N GLU A 174 -12.06 4.05 -19.84
CA GLU A 174 -13.26 4.75 -20.35
C GLU A 174 -14.28 5.06 -19.26
N MET A 175 -13.79 5.44 -18.08
CA MET A 175 -14.63 5.83 -16.94
C MET A 175 -14.61 7.36 -16.76
N GLU A 176 -15.68 7.91 -16.17
CA GLU A 176 -15.88 9.36 -16.10
C GLU A 176 -15.11 10.05 -14.96
N VAL A 177 -14.80 9.33 -13.88
CA VAL A 177 -14.07 9.86 -12.70
C VAL A 177 -13.14 8.80 -12.13
N SER A 178 -11.93 9.22 -11.72
CA SER A 178 -10.99 8.37 -10.99
C SER A 178 -10.50 9.06 -9.73
N ASN A 179 -10.14 8.27 -8.72
CA ASN A 179 -9.42 8.77 -7.55
C ASN A 179 -7.90 8.79 -7.78
N ALA A 180 -7.17 9.27 -6.78
CA ALA A 180 -5.70 9.39 -6.84
C ALA A 180 -4.94 8.09 -6.55
N SER A 181 -5.55 7.00 -6.26
CA SER A 181 -5.20 5.60 -6.02
C SER A 181 -5.68 5.07 -4.65
N LEU A 182 -5.64 3.77 -4.51
CA LEU A 182 -5.85 3.03 -3.27
C LEU A 182 -4.63 2.14 -2.97
N LEU A 183 -4.65 1.44 -1.85
CA LEU A 183 -3.54 0.60 -1.40
C LEU A 183 -3.15 -0.46 -2.43
N ASP A 184 -4.12 -1.27 -2.86
CA ASP A 184 -3.96 -2.34 -3.85
C ASP A 184 -5.29 -2.69 -4.54
N GLU A 185 -5.23 -3.63 -5.48
CA GLU A 185 -6.39 -4.12 -6.23
C GLU A 185 -7.45 -4.74 -5.31
N ALA A 186 -7.04 -5.60 -4.40
CA ALA A 186 -7.98 -6.30 -3.52
C ALA A 186 -8.73 -5.32 -2.59
N THR A 187 -8.02 -4.32 -2.05
CA THR A 187 -8.64 -3.22 -1.29
C THR A 187 -9.59 -2.41 -2.18
N ALA A 188 -9.18 -2.08 -3.41
CA ALA A 188 -10.03 -1.35 -4.34
C ALA A 188 -11.33 -2.12 -4.65
N ALA A 189 -11.25 -3.43 -4.88
CA ALA A 189 -12.41 -4.30 -5.08
C ALA A 189 -13.32 -4.33 -3.84
N ALA A 190 -12.77 -4.46 -2.65
CA ALA A 190 -13.54 -4.44 -1.41
C ALA A 190 -14.20 -3.08 -1.14
N GLU A 191 -13.52 -1.97 -1.50
CA GLU A 191 -14.13 -0.63 -1.46
C GLU A 191 -15.28 -0.48 -2.47
N ALA A 192 -15.19 -1.10 -3.64
CA ALA A 192 -16.26 -1.08 -4.64
C ALA A 192 -17.53 -1.80 -4.11
N VAL A 193 -17.37 -2.92 -3.41
CA VAL A 193 -18.47 -3.61 -2.74
C VAL A 193 -19.12 -2.72 -1.70
N GLN A 194 -18.34 -2.11 -0.80
CA GLN A 194 -18.87 -1.19 0.21
C GLN A 194 -19.55 0.02 -0.41
N MET A 195 -18.99 0.58 -1.48
CA MET A 195 -19.57 1.72 -2.18
C MET A 195 -20.92 1.38 -2.79
N SER A 196 -21.06 0.18 -3.36
CA SER A 196 -22.32 -0.34 -3.90
C SER A 196 -23.38 -0.49 -2.82
N TYR A 197 -23.02 -1.07 -1.67
CA TYR A 197 -23.87 -1.18 -0.50
C TYR A 197 -24.34 0.21 0.00
N ASN A 198 -23.41 1.16 0.13
CA ASN A 198 -23.70 2.53 0.51
C ASN A 198 -24.53 3.28 -0.52
N HIS A 199 -24.45 2.91 -1.81
CA HIS A 199 -25.28 3.50 -2.85
C HIS A 199 -26.76 3.20 -2.60
N HIS A 200 -27.08 2.01 -2.16
CA HIS A 200 -28.43 1.58 -1.80
C HIS A 200 -28.82 1.94 -0.35
N ASN A 201 -28.00 2.76 0.34
CA ASN A 201 -28.24 3.17 1.74
C ASN A 201 -28.44 1.98 2.70
N GLY A 202 -27.72 0.89 2.47
CA GLY A 202 -27.79 -0.34 3.26
C GLY A 202 -29.06 -1.16 3.10
N LYS A 203 -29.94 -0.84 2.15
CA LYS A 203 -31.20 -1.56 1.96
C LYS A 203 -31.04 -2.88 1.23
N ARG A 204 -30.03 -3.01 0.36
CA ARG A 204 -29.67 -4.23 -0.34
C ARG A 204 -28.42 -4.80 0.30
N ILE A 205 -28.58 -5.81 1.13
CA ILE A 205 -27.49 -6.34 1.97
C ILE A 205 -26.64 -7.39 1.28
N LYS A 206 -27.12 -7.99 0.18
CA LYS A 206 -26.39 -8.98 -0.57
C LYS A 206 -25.49 -8.36 -1.63
N TYR A 207 -24.40 -9.07 -1.94
CA TYR A 207 -23.50 -8.71 -3.03
C TYR A 207 -22.99 -9.98 -3.72
N PHE A 208 -23.00 -10.00 -5.05
CA PHE A 208 -22.51 -11.14 -5.83
C PHE A 208 -21.06 -10.94 -6.23
N VAL A 209 -20.23 -11.94 -5.97
CA VAL A 209 -18.80 -11.98 -6.30
C VAL A 209 -18.55 -13.16 -7.22
N SER A 210 -18.03 -12.92 -8.42
CA SER A 210 -17.60 -14.01 -9.29
C SER A 210 -16.49 -14.82 -8.63
N ASP A 211 -16.58 -16.14 -8.65
CA ASP A 211 -15.58 -17.07 -8.15
C ASP A 211 -14.29 -17.09 -8.99
N SER A 212 -14.34 -16.48 -10.18
CA SER A 212 -13.20 -16.32 -11.08
C SER A 212 -12.32 -15.10 -10.79
N LEU A 213 -12.62 -14.32 -9.73
CA LEU A 213 -11.71 -13.31 -9.22
C LEU A 213 -10.43 -13.95 -8.65
N PHE A 214 -9.36 -13.17 -8.54
CA PHE A 214 -8.17 -13.63 -7.84
C PHE A 214 -8.49 -14.03 -6.38
N PRO A 215 -7.99 -15.17 -5.90
CA PRO A 215 -8.34 -15.68 -4.56
C PRO A 215 -8.07 -14.68 -3.44
N GLN A 216 -6.93 -13.96 -3.49
CA GLN A 216 -6.60 -12.94 -2.49
C GLN A 216 -7.59 -11.77 -2.51
N THR A 217 -8.13 -11.41 -3.67
CA THR A 217 -9.16 -10.35 -3.80
C THR A 217 -10.45 -10.78 -3.12
N ILE A 218 -10.88 -12.03 -3.35
CA ILE A 218 -12.06 -12.61 -2.69
C ILE A 218 -11.90 -12.60 -1.16
N GLU A 219 -10.74 -12.97 -0.63
CA GLU A 219 -10.50 -13.02 0.82
C GLU A 219 -10.51 -11.62 1.46
N VAL A 220 -9.98 -10.59 0.79
CA VAL A 220 -10.07 -9.20 1.27
C VAL A 220 -11.53 -8.71 1.26
N ILE A 221 -12.29 -9.02 0.19
CA ILE A 221 -13.72 -8.71 0.12
C ILE A 221 -14.47 -9.36 1.28
N LYS A 222 -14.26 -10.67 1.53
CA LYS A 222 -14.88 -11.40 2.65
C LYS A 222 -14.59 -10.73 3.98
N THR A 223 -13.33 -10.41 4.25
CA THR A 223 -12.89 -9.77 5.49
C THR A 223 -13.61 -8.46 5.74
N LYS A 224 -13.66 -7.60 4.72
CA LYS A 224 -14.32 -6.30 4.83
C LYS A 224 -15.83 -6.43 4.97
N CYS A 225 -16.46 -7.28 4.18
CA CYS A 225 -17.91 -7.49 4.20
C CYS A 225 -18.40 -8.08 5.52
N HIS A 226 -17.65 -9.03 6.10
CA HIS A 226 -17.92 -9.56 7.43
C HIS A 226 -17.99 -8.46 8.49
N ALA A 227 -17.05 -7.52 8.47
CA ALA A 227 -16.97 -6.44 9.45
C ALA A 227 -18.16 -5.47 9.38
N ILE A 228 -18.78 -5.30 8.22
CA ILE A 228 -19.87 -4.33 7.98
C ILE A 228 -21.24 -4.98 7.75
N GLY A 229 -21.32 -6.31 7.79
CA GLY A 229 -22.56 -7.08 7.69
C GLY A 229 -23.14 -7.17 6.27
N ILE A 230 -22.29 -7.18 5.24
CA ILE A 230 -22.71 -7.47 3.86
C ILE A 230 -22.68 -8.99 3.66
N ASP A 231 -23.79 -9.54 3.15
CA ASP A 231 -23.94 -10.95 2.82
C ASP A 231 -23.39 -11.20 1.41
N LEU A 232 -22.42 -12.10 1.28
CA LEU A 232 -21.74 -12.41 0.03
C LEU A 232 -22.23 -13.71 -0.56
N GLU A 233 -22.66 -13.67 -1.81
CA GLU A 233 -22.83 -14.85 -2.66
C GLU A 233 -21.65 -14.95 -3.61
N ILE A 234 -20.94 -16.09 -3.61
CA ILE A 234 -19.75 -16.31 -4.45
C ILE A 234 -20.04 -17.50 -5.36
N GLY A 235 -19.92 -17.29 -6.65
CA GLY A 235 -20.18 -18.35 -7.63
C GLY A 235 -19.91 -17.93 -9.08
N PRO A 236 -20.12 -18.86 -10.01
CA PRO A 236 -20.04 -18.58 -11.45
C PRO A 236 -21.09 -17.54 -11.87
N THR A 237 -20.71 -16.62 -12.74
CA THR A 237 -21.60 -15.52 -13.16
C THR A 237 -22.84 -15.99 -13.94
N ASP A 238 -22.74 -17.11 -14.62
CA ASP A 238 -23.85 -17.71 -15.40
C ASP A 238 -24.91 -18.40 -14.52
N THR A 239 -24.61 -18.62 -13.25
CA THR A 239 -25.55 -19.19 -12.28
C THR A 239 -26.34 -18.13 -11.50
N PHE A 240 -26.05 -16.83 -11.71
CA PHE A 240 -26.74 -15.76 -10.98
C PHE A 240 -28.21 -15.64 -11.35
N ASP A 241 -29.05 -15.69 -10.33
CA ASP A 241 -30.51 -15.60 -10.48
C ASP A 241 -30.98 -14.14 -10.48
N PHE A 242 -31.22 -13.60 -11.68
CA PHE A 242 -31.69 -12.22 -11.85
C PHE A 242 -33.09 -11.95 -11.28
N GLU A 243 -33.90 -12.95 -10.98
CA GLU A 243 -35.19 -12.76 -10.31
C GLU A 243 -35.00 -12.24 -8.87
N LYS A 244 -33.88 -12.58 -8.24
CA LYS A 244 -33.50 -12.11 -6.89
C LYS A 244 -32.65 -10.84 -6.89
N ALA A 245 -32.35 -10.25 -8.03
CA ALA A 245 -31.41 -9.13 -8.14
C ALA A 245 -31.76 -7.92 -7.27
N THR A 246 -33.02 -7.73 -6.90
CA THR A 246 -33.46 -6.64 -6.01
C THR A 246 -32.91 -6.75 -4.57
N GLU A 247 -32.41 -7.93 -4.17
CA GLU A 247 -31.78 -8.13 -2.86
C GLU A 247 -30.30 -7.72 -2.87
N TYR A 248 -29.67 -7.63 -4.07
CA TYR A 248 -28.24 -7.39 -4.24
C TYR A 248 -27.94 -5.92 -4.51
N SER A 249 -26.92 -5.42 -3.82
CA SER A 249 -26.41 -4.04 -4.03
C SER A 249 -25.54 -3.93 -5.28
N GLY A 250 -24.93 -5.03 -5.71
CA GLY A 250 -24.10 -5.06 -6.90
C GLY A 250 -23.53 -6.43 -7.22
N MET A 251 -22.76 -6.45 -8.29
CA MET A 251 -22.02 -7.61 -8.79
C MET A 251 -20.62 -7.20 -9.17
N ILE A 252 -19.62 -8.04 -8.85
CA ILE A 252 -18.23 -7.85 -9.26
C ILE A 252 -17.72 -9.05 -10.05
N VAL A 253 -17.08 -8.74 -11.19
CA VAL A 253 -16.47 -9.71 -12.10
C VAL A 253 -15.04 -9.28 -12.43
N GLN A 254 -14.24 -10.16 -13.05
CA GLN A 254 -12.86 -9.87 -13.40
C GLN A 254 -12.55 -10.27 -14.85
N THR A 255 -11.76 -9.45 -15.55
CA THR A 255 -11.24 -9.76 -16.89
C THR A 255 -9.85 -9.12 -17.11
N PRO A 256 -8.82 -9.89 -17.54
CA PRO A 256 -8.79 -11.35 -17.56
C PRO A 256 -9.03 -11.95 -16.15
N ASP A 257 -9.66 -13.11 -16.09
CA ASP A 257 -9.98 -13.77 -14.83
C ASP A 257 -8.77 -14.51 -14.22
N ASN A 258 -8.99 -15.20 -13.10
CA ASN A 258 -7.96 -16.00 -12.40
C ASN A 258 -7.32 -17.11 -13.28
N PHE A 259 -8.02 -17.54 -14.32
CA PHE A 259 -7.53 -18.55 -15.27
C PHE A 259 -6.91 -17.93 -16.53
N GLY A 260 -6.89 -16.60 -16.64
CA GLY A 260 -6.41 -15.86 -17.79
C GLY A 260 -7.43 -15.76 -18.92
N THR A 261 -8.69 -16.10 -18.67
CA THR A 261 -9.75 -15.98 -19.67
C THR A 261 -10.16 -14.51 -19.81
N VAL A 262 -10.24 -14.06 -21.06
CA VAL A 262 -10.75 -12.74 -21.42
C VAL A 262 -12.25 -12.83 -21.64
N HIS A 263 -13.01 -12.05 -20.90
CA HIS A 263 -14.47 -12.02 -20.98
C HIS A 263 -14.96 -10.70 -21.58
N ASP A 264 -15.99 -10.77 -22.42
CA ASP A 264 -16.82 -9.62 -22.79
C ASP A 264 -18.09 -9.62 -21.93
N TYR A 265 -18.13 -8.73 -20.98
CA TYR A 265 -19.24 -8.61 -20.05
C TYR A 265 -20.31 -7.59 -20.46
N GLU A 266 -20.34 -7.11 -21.72
CA GLU A 266 -21.31 -6.09 -22.15
C GLU A 266 -22.76 -6.55 -21.92
N SER A 267 -23.10 -7.77 -22.31
CA SER A 267 -24.45 -8.30 -22.14
C SER A 267 -24.81 -8.46 -20.67
N LEU A 268 -23.87 -8.96 -19.85
CA LEU A 268 -24.05 -9.07 -18.41
C LEU A 268 -24.22 -7.69 -17.76
N GLY A 269 -23.41 -6.72 -18.16
CA GLY A 269 -23.50 -5.35 -17.67
C GLY A 269 -24.86 -4.70 -17.93
N LYS A 270 -25.46 -4.95 -19.09
CA LYS A 270 -26.83 -4.51 -19.38
C LYS A 270 -27.85 -5.10 -18.42
N SER A 271 -27.82 -6.41 -18.20
CA SER A 271 -28.74 -7.11 -17.27
C SER A 271 -28.57 -6.64 -15.84
N VAL A 272 -27.32 -6.45 -15.38
CA VAL A 272 -27.02 -5.94 -14.04
C VAL A 272 -27.56 -4.51 -13.85
N LYS A 273 -27.39 -3.63 -14.85
CA LYS A 273 -27.92 -2.26 -14.79
C LYS A 273 -29.44 -2.22 -14.81
N GLU A 274 -30.08 -3.03 -15.64
CA GLU A 274 -31.55 -3.12 -15.70
C GLU A 274 -32.16 -3.56 -14.38
N SER A 275 -31.47 -4.41 -13.64
CA SER A 275 -31.86 -4.83 -12.30
C SER A 275 -31.63 -3.79 -11.20
N GLY A 276 -30.95 -2.68 -11.54
CA GLY A 276 -30.60 -1.59 -10.62
C GLY A 276 -29.47 -1.96 -9.64
N MET A 277 -28.69 -3.00 -9.92
CA MET A 277 -27.44 -3.31 -9.22
C MET A 277 -26.29 -2.42 -9.72
N ILE A 278 -25.25 -2.26 -8.90
CA ILE A 278 -23.99 -1.64 -9.32
C ILE A 278 -23.10 -2.70 -9.96
N PHE A 279 -22.63 -2.43 -11.19
CA PHE A 279 -21.75 -3.34 -11.92
C PHE A 279 -20.29 -2.93 -11.76
N THR A 280 -19.48 -3.81 -11.17
CA THR A 280 -18.05 -3.59 -10.95
C THR A 280 -17.23 -4.56 -11.79
N ILE A 281 -16.21 -4.05 -12.47
CA ILE A 281 -15.24 -4.86 -13.22
C ILE A 281 -13.84 -4.64 -12.62
N VAL A 282 -13.20 -5.74 -12.20
CA VAL A 282 -11.77 -5.79 -11.93
C VAL A 282 -11.04 -6.05 -13.25
N SER A 283 -10.11 -5.18 -13.63
CA SER A 283 -9.43 -5.33 -14.92
C SER A 283 -7.94 -5.02 -14.87
N ASP A 284 -7.15 -5.74 -15.69
CA ASP A 284 -5.74 -5.43 -15.90
C ASP A 284 -5.61 -4.12 -16.69
N ILE A 285 -5.02 -3.09 -16.08
CA ILE A 285 -4.87 -1.77 -16.70
C ILE A 285 -4.09 -1.84 -18.02
N LEU A 286 -3.11 -2.73 -18.14
CA LEU A 286 -2.36 -2.91 -19.38
C LEU A 286 -3.21 -3.65 -20.43
N GLY A 287 -4.02 -4.61 -19.97
CA GLY A 287 -5.00 -5.31 -20.82
C GLY A 287 -6.01 -4.34 -21.44
N ASN A 288 -6.48 -3.36 -20.70
CA ASN A 288 -7.44 -2.35 -21.19
C ASN A 288 -6.91 -1.54 -22.39
N CYS A 289 -5.60 -1.50 -22.64
CA CYS A 289 -5.02 -0.84 -23.80
C CYS A 289 -5.29 -1.57 -25.13
N ILE A 290 -5.67 -2.85 -25.08
CA ILE A 290 -5.87 -3.71 -26.26
C ILE A 290 -7.18 -4.51 -26.22
N LEU A 291 -7.83 -4.60 -25.06
CA LEU A 291 -9.08 -5.30 -24.86
C LEU A 291 -10.23 -4.29 -24.70
N LYS A 292 -11.46 -4.78 -24.74
CA LYS A 292 -12.63 -3.96 -24.45
C LYS A 292 -12.57 -3.47 -23.00
N THR A 293 -12.74 -2.17 -22.84
CA THR A 293 -12.57 -1.49 -21.54
C THR A 293 -13.78 -1.71 -20.61
N PRO A 294 -13.60 -1.56 -19.30
CA PRO A 294 -14.71 -1.61 -18.36
C PRO A 294 -15.84 -0.63 -18.69
N GLY A 295 -15.51 0.60 -19.10
CA GLY A 295 -16.51 1.59 -19.51
C GLY A 295 -17.31 1.14 -20.71
N ALA A 296 -16.66 0.63 -21.76
CA ALA A 296 -17.31 0.07 -22.95
C ALA A 296 -18.20 -1.14 -22.63
N MET A 297 -17.83 -1.95 -21.63
CA MET A 297 -18.65 -3.06 -21.13
C MET A 297 -19.78 -2.61 -20.19
N GLY A 298 -19.89 -1.31 -19.94
CA GLY A 298 -20.96 -0.75 -19.15
C GLY A 298 -20.75 -0.81 -17.64
N ALA A 299 -19.52 -0.93 -17.14
CA ALA A 299 -19.25 -0.89 -15.71
C ALA A 299 -19.70 0.44 -15.07
N ASP A 300 -20.19 0.39 -13.84
CA ASP A 300 -20.39 1.54 -12.98
C ASP A 300 -19.12 1.87 -12.20
N ILE A 301 -18.31 0.85 -11.90
CA ILE A 301 -17.04 0.93 -11.21
C ILE A 301 -16.01 0.04 -11.91
N ALA A 302 -14.82 0.58 -12.12
CA ALA A 302 -13.66 -0.15 -12.61
C ALA A 302 -12.53 -0.08 -11.58
N VAL A 303 -11.95 -1.22 -11.23
CA VAL A 303 -10.83 -1.33 -10.28
C VAL A 303 -9.77 -2.27 -10.82
N GLY A 304 -8.56 -2.17 -10.28
CA GLY A 304 -7.46 -3.04 -10.65
C GLY A 304 -6.13 -2.54 -10.10
N SER A 305 -5.03 -3.15 -10.53
CA SER A 305 -3.68 -2.76 -10.12
C SER A 305 -3.02 -1.84 -11.13
N ALA A 306 -2.49 -0.70 -10.68
CA ALA A 306 -1.64 0.19 -11.48
C ALA A 306 -0.14 -0.18 -11.42
N GLN A 307 0.24 -1.21 -10.69
CA GLN A 307 1.60 -1.74 -10.63
C GLN A 307 2.13 -2.09 -12.04
N ARG A 308 1.23 -2.55 -12.92
CA ARG A 308 1.51 -2.88 -14.32
C ARG A 308 2.06 -1.71 -15.15
N MET A 309 1.90 -0.47 -14.70
CA MET A 309 2.46 0.72 -15.36
C MET A 309 3.99 0.85 -15.21
N GLY A 310 4.66 -0.09 -14.55
CA GLY A 310 6.11 -0.13 -14.48
C GLY A 310 6.70 -0.17 -13.06
N ILE A 311 5.90 -0.38 -12.03
CA ILE A 311 6.37 -0.51 -10.66
C ILE A 311 6.93 -1.92 -10.47
N PRO A 312 8.20 -2.09 -10.01
CA PRO A 312 8.76 -3.40 -9.75
C PRO A 312 8.02 -4.11 -8.60
N LEU A 313 8.04 -5.44 -8.57
CA LEU A 313 7.37 -6.23 -7.52
C LEU A 313 7.86 -5.90 -6.11
N GLY A 314 9.15 -5.54 -5.94
CA GLY A 314 9.71 -4.99 -4.71
C GLY A 314 9.50 -5.86 -3.47
N TYR A 315 9.51 -7.19 -3.61
CA TYR A 315 9.26 -8.14 -2.51
C TYR A 315 7.91 -7.92 -1.77
N GLY A 316 6.86 -7.57 -2.52
CA GLY A 316 5.57 -7.17 -1.97
C GLY A 316 5.49 -5.67 -1.67
N GLY A 317 6.29 -4.86 -2.36
CA GLY A 317 6.29 -3.41 -2.27
C GLY A 317 5.01 -2.77 -2.84
N PRO A 318 5.04 -1.46 -3.17
CA PRO A 318 3.85 -0.73 -3.59
C PRO A 318 3.16 -1.36 -4.79
N HIS A 319 1.86 -1.64 -4.66
CA HIS A 319 0.98 -2.16 -5.71
C HIS A 319 -0.28 -1.30 -5.82
N PRO A 320 -0.17 -0.02 -6.20
CA PRO A 320 -1.28 0.92 -6.13
C PRO A 320 -2.50 0.39 -6.89
N GLY A 321 -3.64 0.36 -6.20
CA GLY A 321 -4.92 0.07 -6.81
C GLY A 321 -5.49 1.31 -7.47
N TYR A 322 -6.01 1.19 -8.68
CA TYR A 322 -6.84 2.24 -9.25
C TYR A 322 -8.32 1.99 -8.95
N PHE A 323 -9.07 3.08 -8.90
CA PHE A 323 -10.51 3.07 -8.71
C PHE A 323 -11.14 4.18 -9.56
N ALA A 324 -11.94 3.77 -10.52
CA ALA A 324 -12.68 4.69 -11.37
C ALA A 324 -14.19 4.37 -11.35
N SER A 325 -15.01 5.36 -11.61
CA SER A 325 -16.47 5.19 -11.61
C SER A 325 -17.17 6.13 -12.57
N THR A 326 -18.47 5.91 -12.76
CA THR A 326 -19.36 6.87 -13.40
C THR A 326 -19.53 8.12 -12.52
N ASP A 327 -19.82 9.27 -13.14
CA ASP A 327 -19.97 10.57 -12.46
C ASP A 327 -21.06 10.55 -11.36
N LYS A 328 -22.13 9.79 -11.57
CA LYS A 328 -23.21 9.62 -10.57
C LYS A 328 -22.72 9.12 -9.21
N LEU A 329 -21.59 8.40 -9.17
CA LEU A 329 -21.01 7.80 -7.96
C LEU A 329 -19.90 8.65 -7.32
N LYS A 330 -19.43 9.71 -7.96
CA LYS A 330 -18.26 10.51 -7.52
C LYS A 330 -18.26 10.96 -6.06
N ARG A 331 -19.43 11.24 -5.49
CA ARG A 331 -19.54 11.68 -4.08
C ARG A 331 -19.38 10.54 -3.07
N LYS A 332 -19.43 9.30 -3.54
CA LYS A 332 -19.25 8.08 -2.73
C LYS A 332 -17.90 7.40 -2.99
N LEU A 333 -17.11 7.93 -3.91
CA LEU A 333 -15.82 7.37 -4.29
C LEU A 333 -14.87 7.30 -3.08
N PRO A 334 -14.22 6.19 -2.80
CA PRO A 334 -13.19 6.11 -1.76
C PRO A 334 -11.92 6.85 -2.19
N GLY A 335 -11.07 7.18 -1.23
CA GLY A 335 -9.79 7.83 -1.48
C GLY A 335 -9.89 9.29 -1.90
N ARG A 336 -8.76 9.88 -2.25
CA ARG A 336 -8.64 11.29 -2.60
C ARG A 336 -8.93 11.53 -4.07
N ILE A 337 -9.53 12.70 -4.34
CA ILE A 337 -9.72 13.22 -5.70
C ILE A 337 -9.03 14.57 -5.76
N ILE A 338 -8.19 14.75 -6.76
CA ILE A 338 -7.54 16.03 -7.05
C ILE A 338 -8.35 16.76 -8.11
N GLY A 339 -8.50 18.05 -7.94
CA GLY A 339 -9.21 18.93 -8.87
C GLY A 339 -8.42 20.18 -9.19
N ILE A 340 -8.79 20.82 -10.30
CA ILE A 340 -8.22 22.09 -10.74
C ILE A 340 -8.94 23.23 -10.04
N SER A 341 -8.16 24.22 -9.58
CA SER A 341 -8.61 25.43 -8.92
C SER A 341 -7.83 26.63 -9.44
N LYS A 342 -7.94 27.76 -8.77
CA LYS A 342 -7.14 28.94 -9.03
C LYS A 342 -6.49 29.44 -7.73
N ASP A 343 -5.30 30.01 -7.86
CA ASP A 343 -4.63 30.70 -6.77
C ASP A 343 -5.21 32.12 -6.55
N VAL A 344 -4.65 32.85 -5.59
CA VAL A 344 -5.06 34.23 -5.28
C VAL A 344 -4.83 35.22 -6.45
N HIS A 345 -3.95 34.88 -7.36
CA HIS A 345 -3.64 35.71 -8.54
C HIS A 345 -4.42 35.26 -9.80
N GLY A 346 -5.25 34.22 -9.69
CA GLY A 346 -6.04 33.71 -10.79
C GLY A 346 -5.34 32.66 -11.66
N ASN A 347 -4.11 32.26 -11.32
CA ASN A 347 -3.37 31.21 -12.02
C ASN A 347 -3.95 29.84 -11.70
N GLN A 348 -3.77 28.87 -12.61
CA GLN A 348 -4.14 27.49 -12.36
C GLN A 348 -3.42 26.92 -11.14
N ALA A 349 -4.17 26.25 -10.27
CA ALA A 349 -3.66 25.56 -9.10
C ALA A 349 -4.39 24.25 -8.90
N PHE A 350 -3.79 23.33 -8.14
CA PHE A 350 -4.33 22.02 -7.83
C PHE A 350 -4.68 21.93 -6.34
N ARG A 351 -5.74 21.22 -6.03
CA ARG A 351 -6.17 20.97 -4.66
C ARG A 351 -6.97 19.70 -4.55
N MET A 352 -7.15 19.18 -3.33
CA MET A 352 -8.11 18.11 -3.10
C MET A 352 -9.53 18.61 -3.36
N ALA A 353 -10.29 17.83 -4.15
CA ALA A 353 -11.67 18.07 -4.47
C ALA A 353 -12.60 17.22 -3.59
N LEU A 354 -13.86 17.66 -3.46
CA LEU A 354 -14.92 16.95 -2.72
C LEU A 354 -14.52 16.59 -1.27
N GLN A 355 -13.84 17.49 -0.58
CA GLN A 355 -13.31 17.28 0.78
C GLN A 355 -14.37 16.91 1.82
N THR A 356 -15.64 17.19 1.56
CA THR A 356 -16.75 16.77 2.44
C THR A 356 -16.87 15.26 2.64
N ARG A 357 -16.12 14.45 1.85
CA ARG A 357 -16.04 12.99 2.01
C ARG A 357 -14.95 12.56 2.99
N GLU A 358 -14.05 13.47 3.35
CA GLU A 358 -12.88 13.20 4.16
C GLU A 358 -13.21 13.02 5.66
N GLN A 359 -12.43 12.19 6.33
CA GLN A 359 -12.64 11.85 7.74
C GLN A 359 -12.57 13.07 8.67
N HIS A 360 -11.67 14.02 8.41
CA HIS A 360 -11.53 15.21 9.22
C HIS A 360 -12.75 16.14 9.18
N ILE A 361 -13.65 15.93 8.20
CA ILE A 361 -14.93 16.66 8.09
C ILE A 361 -16.10 15.80 8.56
N ARG A 362 -16.24 14.58 8.03
CA ARG A 362 -17.42 13.74 8.29
C ARG A 362 -17.25 12.71 9.40
N ARG A 363 -16.07 12.55 9.95
CA ARG A 363 -15.78 11.61 11.04
C ARG A 363 -16.20 10.18 10.68
N ASP A 364 -17.09 9.58 11.45
CA ASP A 364 -17.66 8.24 11.27
C ASP A 364 -18.46 8.07 9.98
N LYS A 365 -18.95 9.18 9.41
CA LYS A 365 -19.71 9.21 8.14
C LYS A 365 -18.84 9.44 6.90
N ALA A 366 -17.53 9.45 7.05
CA ALA A 366 -16.61 9.57 5.93
C ALA A 366 -16.75 8.37 4.98
N THR A 367 -16.51 8.59 3.69
CA THR A 367 -16.64 7.54 2.68
C THR A 367 -15.59 6.47 2.86
N SER A 368 -14.35 6.88 3.07
CA SER A 368 -13.24 6.01 3.46
C SER A 368 -12.10 6.84 4.00
N ASN A 369 -11.18 6.20 4.74
CA ASN A 369 -9.94 6.80 5.24
C ASN A 369 -8.74 6.06 4.63
N ILE A 370 -8.67 6.03 3.31
CA ILE A 370 -7.60 5.36 2.58
C ILE A 370 -6.65 6.40 2.00
N CYS A 371 -5.36 6.24 2.30
CA CYS A 371 -4.29 6.99 1.66
C CYS A 371 -4.05 6.50 0.23
N THR A 372 -3.50 7.38 -0.61
CA THR A 372 -2.90 7.00 -1.90
C THR A 372 -1.67 6.12 -1.67
N ALA A 373 -1.44 5.17 -2.55
CA ALA A 373 -0.23 4.36 -2.54
C ALA A 373 0.98 5.14 -3.06
#